data_e3c711ea2f6587df5f2c36ee9aca1ac3
#
_entry.id   e3c711ea2f6587df5f2c36ee9aca1ac3
#
_cell.length_a   1.000
_cell.length_b   1.000
_cell.length_c   1.000
_cell.angle_alpha   90.00
_cell.angle_beta   90.00
_cell.angle_gamma   90.00
#
_symmetry.space_group_name_H-M   'P 1'
#
loop_
_entity.id
_entity.type
_entity.pdbx_description
1 polymer ?
#
loop_
_entity_poly.entity_id
_entity_poly.type
_entity_poly.pdbx_seq_one_letter_code
_entity_poly.pdbx_strand_id
1 'polypeptide(L)'
;MERTGTILRGREFEPVEGRVVIDDDDGRIEAIEETAVDSSAIILPAFVNAHTHIGDSIAKEAGGGLSLEELVAPPDGLKHRLLRAATQDELAAAMRRSLQFMQESGTAACLEFREGDVEGVETLERASAGLEIEPIAFGRGSIDAMRAGDGYGASGANDADFADEREATHEAGKPFAIHAGEVDASDIHPALDLEPDVLVHMVHPEPDHLERVADQEVPIVVCPRSNLVTDVGLSPYRELHERTTLALGTDNVMLNSPSMFREMEFLAKLSDLSATEILRMATVNGAEIVDREYGLVEPGYEARLLILDGDSHNLAGARDPVRAVVRRAGVDDVREVVFGPDGD
;
A
#
# COMPACT_ATOMS: atom_id res chain seq x y z
N MET A 1 17.30 -11.22 18.20
CA MET A 1 17.61 -11.57 16.78
C MET A 1 18.54 -10.51 16.18
N GLU A 2 19.42 -10.83 15.21
CA GLU A 2 20.29 -9.82 14.56
C GLU A 2 20.33 -9.98 13.04
N ARG A 3 20.45 -8.85 12.31
CA ARG A 3 20.69 -8.83 10.84
C ARG A 3 21.81 -7.87 10.51
N THR A 4 22.72 -8.26 9.60
CA THR A 4 23.91 -7.49 9.24
C THR A 4 23.92 -7.13 7.76
N GLY A 5 24.38 -5.91 7.42
CA GLY A 5 24.44 -5.43 6.04
C GLY A 5 24.56 -3.91 5.95
N THR A 6 24.23 -3.38 4.78
CA THR A 6 23.97 -1.95 4.56
C THR A 6 22.54 -1.66 5.00
N ILE A 7 22.37 -0.94 6.09
CA ILE A 7 21.09 -0.58 6.69
C ILE A 7 20.64 0.77 6.12
N LEU A 8 19.43 0.84 5.57
CA LEU A 8 18.80 2.08 5.15
C LEU A 8 18.07 2.68 6.36
N ARG A 9 18.80 3.50 7.15
CA ARG A 9 18.36 4.00 8.45
C ARG A 9 17.50 5.24 8.35
N GLY A 10 16.46 5.31 9.15
CA GLY A 10 15.62 6.49 9.38
C GLY A 10 14.83 6.94 8.17
N ARG A 11 14.20 8.10 8.28
CA ARG A 11 13.35 8.66 7.22
C ARG A 11 14.10 9.05 5.96
N GLU A 12 15.39 9.34 6.08
CA GLU A 12 16.23 9.68 4.92
C GLU A 12 16.88 8.43 4.29
N PHE A 13 16.66 7.25 4.86
CA PHE A 13 17.26 5.99 4.43
C PHE A 13 18.77 6.09 4.28
N GLU A 14 19.43 6.75 5.27
CA GLU A 14 20.88 6.91 5.28
C GLU A 14 21.54 5.54 5.26
N PRO A 15 22.37 5.24 4.25
CA PRO A 15 23.04 3.94 4.19
C PRO A 15 24.15 3.86 5.24
N VAL A 16 24.02 2.97 6.21
CA VAL A 16 25.03 2.69 7.23
C VAL A 16 25.41 1.22 7.21
N GLU A 17 26.71 0.91 7.30
CA GLU A 17 27.17 -0.46 7.44
C GLU A 17 27.10 -0.88 8.91
N GLY A 18 26.46 -2.02 9.19
CA GLY A 18 26.27 -2.42 10.59
C GLY A 18 25.35 -3.60 10.80
N ARG A 19 24.80 -3.65 12.03
CA ARG A 19 23.79 -4.64 12.41
C ARG A 19 22.55 -3.97 13.03
N VAL A 20 21.39 -4.53 12.72
CA VAL A 20 20.13 -4.27 13.39
C VAL A 20 19.94 -5.33 14.48
N VAL A 21 19.79 -4.90 15.72
CA VAL A 21 19.45 -5.75 16.86
C VAL A 21 17.95 -5.66 17.09
N ILE A 22 17.28 -6.80 17.11
CA ILE A 22 15.83 -6.92 17.28
C ILE A 22 15.60 -7.67 18.59
N ASP A 23 14.76 -7.12 19.44
CA ASP A 23 14.32 -7.76 20.67
C ASP A 23 13.49 -9.01 20.33
N ASP A 24 13.85 -10.14 20.95
CA ASP A 24 13.18 -11.42 20.69
C ASP A 24 11.83 -11.52 21.42
N ASP A 25 11.54 -10.66 22.42
CA ASP A 25 10.31 -10.72 23.22
C ASP A 25 9.18 -9.89 22.58
N ASP A 26 9.48 -8.69 22.05
CA ASP A 26 8.47 -7.77 21.50
C ASP A 26 8.62 -7.47 20.00
N GLY A 27 9.67 -7.99 19.37
CA GLY A 27 9.92 -7.81 17.93
C GLY A 27 10.30 -6.40 17.50
N ARG A 28 10.67 -5.54 18.44
CA ARG A 28 11.09 -4.18 18.13
C ARG A 28 12.57 -4.09 17.87
N ILE A 29 12.96 -3.09 17.08
CA ILE A 29 14.36 -2.75 16.89
C ILE A 29 14.89 -2.13 18.17
N GLU A 30 15.81 -2.85 18.84
CA GLU A 30 16.46 -2.39 20.07
C GLU A 30 17.59 -1.38 19.75
N ALA A 31 18.41 -1.72 18.76
CA ALA A 31 19.58 -0.90 18.38
C ALA A 31 19.98 -1.08 16.92
N ILE A 32 20.64 -0.04 16.40
CA ILE A 32 21.40 -0.08 15.15
C ILE A 32 22.85 0.20 15.51
N GLU A 33 23.73 -0.78 15.31
CA GLU A 33 25.13 -0.67 15.65
C GLU A 33 25.98 -0.53 14.37
N GLU A 34 26.58 0.64 14.19
CA GLU A 34 27.49 0.90 13.09
C GLU A 34 28.80 0.15 13.30
N THR A 35 29.11 -0.78 12.43
CA THR A 35 30.34 -1.58 12.48
C THR A 35 30.62 -2.18 11.11
N ALA A 36 31.89 -2.45 10.82
CA ALA A 36 32.25 -3.17 9.60
C ALA A 36 31.71 -4.60 9.63
N VAL A 37 31.02 -4.99 8.57
CA VAL A 37 30.42 -6.33 8.41
C VAL A 37 30.83 -6.97 7.10
N ASP A 38 30.98 -8.28 7.10
CA ASP A 38 31.19 -9.07 5.88
C ASP A 38 29.84 -9.58 5.35
N SER A 39 29.00 -8.64 4.91
CA SER A 39 27.67 -8.92 4.40
C SER A 39 27.31 -7.96 3.26
N SER A 40 26.85 -8.51 2.15
CA SER A 40 26.32 -7.75 1.01
C SER A 40 24.85 -7.40 1.14
N ALA A 41 24.16 -7.80 2.21
CA ALA A 41 22.74 -7.56 2.39
C ALA A 41 22.43 -6.06 2.42
N ILE A 42 21.30 -5.68 1.83
CA ILE A 42 20.68 -4.35 2.00
C ILE A 42 19.45 -4.55 2.88
N ILE A 43 19.42 -3.88 4.03
CA ILE A 43 18.35 -3.98 5.04
C ILE A 43 17.54 -2.70 4.98
N LEU A 44 16.25 -2.82 4.74
CA LEU A 44 15.31 -1.70 4.66
C LEU A 44 13.97 -2.09 5.32
N PRO A 45 13.07 -1.11 5.60
CA PRO A 45 11.73 -1.45 6.04
C PRO A 45 11.00 -2.28 4.99
N ALA A 46 10.22 -3.26 5.40
CA ALA A 46 9.28 -3.93 4.51
C ALA A 46 8.22 -2.94 3.99
N PHE A 47 7.70 -3.21 2.80
CA PHE A 47 6.77 -2.31 2.13
C PHE A 47 5.39 -2.32 2.78
N VAL A 48 4.71 -1.18 2.67
CA VAL A 48 3.29 -1.01 2.95
C VAL A 48 2.60 -0.65 1.64
N ASN A 49 1.71 -1.52 1.18
CA ASN A 49 0.88 -1.26 0.01
C ASN A 49 -0.37 -0.51 0.46
N ALA A 50 -0.37 0.81 0.29
CA ALA A 50 -1.37 1.69 0.90
C ALA A 50 -2.76 1.67 0.24
N HIS A 51 -2.94 0.94 -0.86
CA HIS A 51 -4.25 0.73 -1.48
C HIS A 51 -4.29 -0.51 -2.35
N THR A 52 -5.25 -1.39 -2.09
CA THR A 52 -5.48 -2.62 -2.85
C THR A 52 -6.96 -2.97 -2.95
N HIS A 53 -7.28 -3.77 -4.00
CA HIS A 53 -8.50 -4.53 -4.15
C HIS A 53 -8.14 -6.00 -4.37
N ILE A 54 -7.73 -6.70 -3.29
CA ILE A 54 -7.27 -8.11 -3.37
C ILE A 54 -8.42 -9.05 -3.72
N GLY A 55 -9.65 -8.66 -3.40
CA GLY A 55 -10.84 -9.45 -3.74
C GLY A 55 -10.95 -9.78 -5.21
N ASP A 56 -10.49 -8.91 -6.08
CA ASP A 56 -10.52 -9.12 -7.52
C ASP A 56 -9.41 -10.05 -8.06
N SER A 57 -8.60 -10.63 -7.16
CA SER A 57 -7.63 -11.68 -7.50
C SER A 57 -8.23 -12.88 -8.23
N ILE A 58 -9.53 -13.10 -8.10
CA ILE A 58 -10.28 -14.13 -8.84
C ILE A 58 -10.37 -13.82 -10.35
N ALA A 59 -10.14 -12.57 -10.74
CA ALA A 59 -10.35 -12.02 -12.07
C ALA A 59 -9.06 -11.59 -12.78
N LYS A 60 -7.87 -12.04 -12.31
CA LYS A 60 -6.57 -11.62 -12.87
C LYS A 60 -6.56 -11.67 -14.40
N GLU A 61 -6.21 -10.52 -15.03
CA GLU A 61 -6.13 -10.31 -16.47
C GLU A 61 -7.45 -10.56 -17.25
N ALA A 62 -8.59 -10.60 -16.56
CA ALA A 62 -9.89 -10.69 -17.22
C ALA A 62 -10.28 -9.34 -17.84
N GLY A 63 -10.98 -9.38 -18.99
CA GLY A 63 -11.59 -8.20 -19.61
C GLY A 63 -10.63 -7.31 -20.42
N GLY A 64 -9.58 -7.86 -20.99
CA GLY A 64 -8.68 -7.10 -21.86
C GLY A 64 -9.41 -6.35 -22.96
N GLY A 65 -9.16 -5.02 -23.06
CA GLY A 65 -9.78 -4.12 -24.04
C GLY A 65 -11.11 -3.49 -23.60
N LEU A 66 -11.58 -3.73 -22.37
CA LEU A 66 -12.72 -3.06 -21.79
C LEU A 66 -12.29 -1.68 -21.19
N SER A 67 -13.22 -0.74 -21.15
CA SER A 67 -13.04 0.55 -20.45
C SER A 67 -13.01 0.37 -18.93
N LEU A 68 -12.55 1.39 -18.20
CA LEU A 68 -12.61 1.42 -16.74
C LEU A 68 -14.03 1.11 -16.22
N GLU A 69 -15.05 1.78 -16.78
CA GLU A 69 -16.46 1.57 -16.41
C GLU A 69 -16.88 0.11 -16.62
N GLU A 70 -16.58 -0.49 -17.77
CA GLU A 70 -16.93 -1.88 -18.07
C GLU A 70 -16.17 -2.89 -17.19
N LEU A 71 -14.95 -2.52 -16.72
CA LEU A 71 -14.13 -3.38 -15.87
C LEU A 71 -14.55 -3.34 -14.40
N VAL A 72 -14.62 -2.14 -13.79
CA VAL A 72 -14.66 -2.02 -12.32
C VAL A 72 -15.85 -1.23 -11.77
N ALA A 73 -16.61 -0.49 -12.61
CA ALA A 73 -17.70 0.34 -12.09
C ALA A 73 -18.83 -0.50 -11.46
N PRO A 74 -19.26 -0.13 -10.23
CA PRO A 74 -20.43 -0.77 -9.62
C PRO A 74 -21.73 -0.37 -10.35
N PRO A 75 -22.78 -1.22 -10.33
CA PRO A 75 -22.81 -2.57 -9.78
C PRO A 75 -22.43 -3.67 -10.78
N ASP A 76 -22.30 -3.37 -12.08
CA ASP A 76 -22.32 -4.35 -13.15
C ASP A 76 -21.00 -4.47 -13.95
N GLY A 77 -19.95 -3.76 -13.57
CA GLY A 77 -18.60 -3.97 -14.12
C GLY A 77 -18.18 -5.44 -14.03
N LEU A 78 -17.30 -5.87 -14.93
CA LEU A 78 -16.84 -7.27 -15.00
C LEU A 78 -16.35 -7.78 -13.64
N LYS A 79 -15.57 -6.98 -12.91
CA LYS A 79 -15.12 -7.25 -11.54
C LYS A 79 -16.26 -7.71 -10.65
N HIS A 80 -17.32 -6.90 -10.55
CA HIS A 80 -18.44 -7.19 -9.65
C HIS A 80 -19.24 -8.42 -10.06
N ARG A 81 -19.37 -8.69 -11.37
CA ARG A 81 -20.01 -9.93 -11.85
C ARG A 81 -19.20 -11.17 -11.49
N LEU A 82 -17.86 -11.12 -11.62
CA LEU A 82 -16.98 -12.24 -11.27
C LEU A 82 -16.94 -12.47 -9.76
N LEU A 83 -16.88 -11.40 -8.94
CA LEU A 83 -16.97 -11.51 -7.49
C LEU A 83 -18.26 -12.18 -7.03
N ARG A 84 -19.42 -11.77 -7.58
CA ARG A 84 -20.73 -12.37 -7.23
C ARG A 84 -20.88 -13.82 -7.73
N ALA A 85 -20.17 -14.21 -8.78
CA ALA A 85 -20.26 -15.57 -9.33
C ALA A 85 -19.36 -16.57 -8.58
N ALA A 86 -18.33 -16.11 -7.90
CA ALA A 86 -17.39 -16.94 -7.15
C ALA A 86 -17.95 -17.32 -5.77
N THR A 87 -17.59 -18.51 -5.32
CA THR A 87 -17.83 -18.92 -3.93
C THR A 87 -16.85 -18.25 -2.97
N GLN A 88 -17.21 -18.16 -1.68
CA GLN A 88 -16.32 -17.57 -0.67
C GLN A 88 -15.00 -18.34 -0.54
N ASP A 89 -15.00 -19.64 -0.76
CA ASP A 89 -13.77 -20.47 -0.72
C ASP A 89 -12.87 -20.17 -1.93
N GLU A 90 -13.43 -19.94 -3.12
CA GLU A 90 -12.67 -19.51 -4.30
C GLU A 90 -12.08 -18.11 -4.10
N LEU A 91 -12.85 -17.16 -3.55
CA LEU A 91 -12.39 -15.82 -3.22
C LEU A 91 -11.26 -15.86 -2.19
N ALA A 92 -11.43 -16.58 -1.06
CA ALA A 92 -10.40 -16.72 -0.04
C ALA A 92 -9.12 -17.34 -0.60
N ALA A 93 -9.24 -18.39 -1.43
CA ALA A 93 -8.07 -19.03 -2.05
C ALA A 93 -7.34 -18.10 -3.05
N ALA A 94 -8.08 -17.27 -3.79
CA ALA A 94 -7.49 -16.30 -4.73
C ALA A 94 -6.79 -15.17 -3.98
N MET A 95 -7.43 -14.59 -2.96
CA MET A 95 -6.86 -13.55 -2.10
C MET A 95 -5.60 -14.05 -1.39
N ARG A 96 -5.64 -15.28 -0.81
CA ARG A 96 -4.48 -15.87 -0.14
C ARG A 96 -3.24 -15.93 -1.04
N ARG A 97 -3.39 -16.31 -2.32
CA ARG A 97 -2.26 -16.32 -3.26
C ARG A 97 -1.66 -14.93 -3.50
N SER A 98 -2.50 -13.90 -3.52
CA SER A 98 -2.03 -12.52 -3.68
C SER A 98 -1.35 -12.02 -2.42
N LEU A 99 -1.86 -12.33 -1.22
CA LEU A 99 -1.22 -12.04 0.04
C LEU A 99 0.14 -12.76 0.19
N GLN A 100 0.22 -14.05 -0.19
CA GLN A 100 1.49 -14.79 -0.21
C GLN A 100 2.51 -14.14 -1.15
N PHE A 101 2.09 -13.76 -2.37
CA PHE A 101 2.96 -13.05 -3.31
C PHE A 101 3.45 -11.72 -2.73
N MET A 102 2.59 -10.94 -2.09
CA MET A 102 2.96 -9.68 -1.43
C MET A 102 3.97 -9.93 -0.31
N GLN A 103 3.70 -10.88 0.59
CA GLN A 103 4.59 -11.27 1.68
C GLN A 103 5.97 -11.70 1.15
N GLU A 104 6.01 -12.61 0.20
CA GLU A 104 7.24 -13.12 -0.42
C GLU A 104 8.02 -12.02 -1.18
N SER A 105 7.33 -10.99 -1.67
CA SER A 105 7.93 -9.84 -2.36
C SER A 105 8.25 -8.65 -1.45
N GLY A 106 8.23 -8.82 -0.12
CA GLY A 106 8.68 -7.82 0.84
C GLY A 106 7.62 -6.85 1.32
N THR A 107 6.32 -7.13 1.11
CA THR A 107 5.23 -6.32 1.64
C THR A 107 4.77 -6.86 2.99
N ALA A 108 4.83 -6.03 4.03
CA ALA A 108 4.45 -6.39 5.39
C ALA A 108 2.99 -6.08 5.73
N ALA A 109 2.41 -5.08 5.04
CA ALA A 109 1.01 -4.71 5.25
C ALA A 109 0.39 -4.20 3.96
N CYS A 110 -0.93 -4.32 3.86
CA CYS A 110 -1.69 -3.74 2.77
C CYS A 110 -3.04 -3.21 3.25
N LEU A 111 -3.43 -2.02 2.76
CA LEU A 111 -4.73 -1.44 2.98
C LEU A 111 -5.67 -1.97 1.89
N GLU A 112 -6.63 -2.77 2.29
CA GLU A 112 -7.54 -3.49 1.39
C GLU A 112 -8.94 -2.88 1.41
N PHE A 113 -9.40 -2.32 0.31
CA PHE A 113 -10.77 -1.85 0.17
C PHE A 113 -11.68 -3.04 -0.16
N ARG A 114 -12.29 -3.61 0.90
CA ARG A 114 -12.90 -4.93 0.84
C ARG A 114 -14.37 -4.90 0.50
N GLU A 115 -14.71 -5.28 -0.74
CA GLU A 115 -16.08 -5.50 -1.20
C GLU A 115 -16.70 -6.75 -0.56
N GLY A 116 -18.03 -6.82 -0.58
CA GLY A 116 -18.80 -7.98 -0.12
C GLY A 116 -19.32 -7.89 1.30
N ASP A 117 -19.40 -6.64 1.82
CA ASP A 117 -19.94 -6.37 3.14
C ASP A 117 -19.17 -7.14 4.26
N VAL A 118 -19.80 -7.47 5.36
CA VAL A 118 -19.22 -8.22 6.48
C VAL A 118 -18.62 -9.54 6.02
N GLU A 119 -19.33 -10.29 5.16
CA GLU A 119 -18.84 -11.56 4.61
C GLU A 119 -17.52 -11.39 3.82
N GLY A 120 -17.37 -10.24 3.16
CA GLY A 120 -16.13 -9.89 2.46
C GLY A 120 -14.95 -9.74 3.43
N VAL A 121 -15.14 -9.05 4.55
CA VAL A 121 -14.13 -8.88 5.61
C VAL A 121 -13.76 -10.23 6.22
N GLU A 122 -14.74 -11.03 6.61
CA GLU A 122 -14.52 -12.39 7.14
C GLU A 122 -13.77 -13.31 6.15
N THR A 123 -14.02 -13.11 4.84
CA THR A 123 -13.32 -13.88 3.80
C THR A 123 -11.86 -13.46 3.67
N LEU A 124 -11.54 -12.18 3.86
CA LEU A 124 -10.17 -11.67 3.91
C LEU A 124 -9.42 -12.22 5.14
N GLU A 125 -10.05 -12.23 6.32
CA GLU A 125 -9.49 -12.83 7.54
C GLU A 125 -9.15 -14.32 7.32
N ARG A 126 -10.04 -15.08 6.70
CA ARG A 126 -9.76 -16.49 6.36
C ARG A 126 -8.61 -16.62 5.35
N ALA A 127 -8.51 -15.71 4.39
CA ALA A 127 -7.44 -15.71 3.39
C ALA A 127 -6.07 -15.43 4.01
N SER A 128 -5.99 -14.55 4.99
CA SER A 128 -4.74 -14.16 5.67
C SER A 128 -4.33 -15.11 6.81
N ALA A 129 -5.22 -15.96 7.28
CA ALA A 129 -4.95 -16.82 8.42
C ALA A 129 -3.64 -17.62 8.30
N GLY A 130 -2.70 -17.42 9.25
CA GLY A 130 -1.37 -18.02 9.27
C GLY A 130 -0.40 -17.46 8.24
N LEU A 131 -0.66 -16.29 7.68
CA LEU A 131 0.32 -15.44 7.00
C LEU A 131 0.79 -14.35 7.97
N GLU A 132 1.98 -13.82 7.72
CA GLU A 132 2.57 -12.77 8.57
C GLU A 132 2.26 -11.36 8.04
N ILE A 133 1.91 -11.23 6.75
CA ILE A 133 1.43 -9.96 6.18
C ILE A 133 0.13 -9.53 6.85
N GLU A 134 0.04 -8.25 7.21
CA GLU A 134 -1.12 -7.62 7.84
C GLU A 134 -2.05 -6.99 6.78
N PRO A 135 -3.18 -7.60 6.42
CA PRO A 135 -4.19 -6.91 5.64
C PRO A 135 -5.03 -6.03 6.57
N ILE A 136 -5.07 -4.73 6.31
CA ILE A 136 -5.87 -3.74 7.02
C ILE A 136 -7.14 -3.52 6.23
N ALA A 137 -8.27 -4.00 6.74
CA ALA A 137 -9.53 -4.09 6.02
C ALA A 137 -10.35 -2.81 6.11
N PHE A 138 -10.44 -2.06 5.02
CA PHE A 138 -11.43 -0.98 4.84
C PHE A 138 -12.71 -1.59 4.26
N GLY A 139 -13.66 -1.95 5.13
CA GLY A 139 -14.92 -2.59 4.74
C GLY A 139 -15.78 -1.67 3.89
N ARG A 140 -16.50 -2.24 2.91
CA ARG A 140 -17.36 -1.52 1.96
C ARG A 140 -18.77 -2.09 1.96
N GLY A 141 -19.74 -1.24 1.65
CA GLY A 141 -21.14 -1.64 1.45
C GLY A 141 -22.05 -1.37 2.63
N SER A 142 -21.55 -1.38 3.86
CA SER A 142 -22.33 -1.04 5.06
C SER A 142 -21.47 -0.57 6.22
N ILE A 143 -22.11 0.07 7.20
CA ILE A 143 -21.49 0.43 8.49
C ILE A 143 -21.08 -0.84 9.27
N ASP A 144 -21.78 -1.96 9.09
CA ASP A 144 -21.42 -3.21 9.75
C ASP A 144 -20.12 -3.81 9.16
N ALA A 145 -19.88 -3.65 7.85
CA ALA A 145 -18.60 -4.00 7.24
C ALA A 145 -17.45 -3.14 7.79
N MET A 146 -17.66 -1.84 7.99
CA MET A 146 -16.71 -0.93 8.65
C MET A 146 -16.42 -1.38 10.10
N ARG A 147 -17.43 -1.79 10.84
CA ARG A 147 -17.27 -2.27 12.22
C ARG A 147 -16.49 -3.58 12.30
N ALA A 148 -16.72 -4.48 11.35
CA ALA A 148 -16.00 -5.75 11.23
C ALA A 148 -14.54 -5.55 10.80
N GLY A 149 -14.25 -4.56 9.94
CA GLY A 149 -12.90 -4.22 9.49
C GLY A 149 -12.20 -3.16 10.36
N ASP A 150 -11.14 -2.56 9.79
CA ASP A 150 -10.29 -1.54 10.43
C ASP A 150 -10.71 -0.11 10.06
N GLY A 151 -11.49 0.07 9.00
CA GLY A 151 -11.96 1.36 8.49
C GLY A 151 -13.10 1.21 7.48
N TYR A 152 -13.47 2.31 6.81
CA TYR A 152 -14.41 2.31 5.69
C TYR A 152 -13.72 2.79 4.40
N GLY A 153 -13.89 2.02 3.31
CA GLY A 153 -13.36 2.34 1.98
C GLY A 153 -14.48 2.71 1.01
N ALA A 154 -14.74 4.00 0.85
CA ALA A 154 -15.76 4.51 -0.08
C ALA A 154 -15.30 4.45 -1.54
N SER A 155 -16.25 4.31 -2.47
CA SER A 155 -16.05 4.65 -3.88
C SER A 155 -16.03 6.17 -4.05
N GLY A 156 -16.09 6.69 -5.27
CA GLY A 156 -16.12 8.15 -5.48
C GLY A 156 -17.34 8.84 -4.86
N ALA A 157 -17.21 10.08 -4.43
CA ALA A 157 -18.27 10.82 -3.76
C ALA A 157 -19.51 11.10 -4.63
N ASN A 158 -19.41 10.90 -5.94
CA ASN A 158 -20.53 10.98 -6.87
C ASN A 158 -21.32 9.64 -7.00
N ASP A 159 -20.80 8.54 -6.42
CA ASP A 159 -21.43 7.21 -6.54
C ASP A 159 -22.55 7.00 -5.52
N ALA A 160 -22.42 7.58 -4.31
CA ALA A 160 -23.39 7.49 -3.22
C ALA A 160 -23.18 8.63 -2.20
N ASP A 161 -24.17 8.79 -1.31
CA ASP A 161 -24.03 9.62 -0.11
C ASP A 161 -23.37 8.78 0.99
N PHE A 162 -22.21 9.22 1.50
CA PHE A 162 -21.42 8.52 2.52
C PHE A 162 -21.41 9.25 3.88
N ALA A 163 -22.35 10.20 4.10
CA ALA A 163 -22.37 10.98 5.34
C ALA A 163 -22.55 10.10 6.59
N ASP A 164 -23.44 9.10 6.52
CA ASP A 164 -23.72 8.18 7.63
C ASP A 164 -22.51 7.28 7.93
N GLU A 165 -21.82 6.78 6.90
CA GLU A 165 -20.59 5.98 7.05
C GLU A 165 -19.44 6.82 7.60
N ARG A 166 -19.32 8.07 7.16
CA ARG A 166 -18.31 9.01 7.70
C ARG A 166 -18.58 9.30 9.19
N GLU A 167 -19.82 9.57 9.57
CA GLU A 167 -20.18 9.77 10.98
C GLU A 167 -19.87 8.53 11.80
N ALA A 168 -20.22 7.34 11.30
CA ALA A 168 -19.97 6.07 11.99
C ALA A 168 -18.49 5.76 12.15
N THR A 169 -17.63 6.07 11.17
CA THR A 169 -16.17 5.93 11.30
C THR A 169 -15.61 6.86 12.36
N HIS A 170 -16.06 8.13 12.36
CA HIS A 170 -15.65 9.11 13.38
C HIS A 170 -16.03 8.67 14.79
N GLU A 171 -17.28 8.18 14.99
CA GLU A 171 -17.73 7.65 16.28
C GLU A 171 -16.94 6.42 16.74
N ALA A 172 -16.52 5.57 15.78
CA ALA A 172 -15.76 4.36 16.06
C ALA A 172 -14.25 4.60 16.22
N GLY A 173 -13.74 5.80 15.93
CA GLY A 173 -12.31 6.10 15.88
C GLY A 173 -11.58 5.30 14.79
N LYS A 174 -12.25 5.01 13.67
CA LYS A 174 -11.71 4.28 12.53
C LYS A 174 -11.54 5.21 11.33
N PRO A 175 -10.53 4.98 10.45
CA PRO A 175 -10.32 5.82 9.28
C PRO A 175 -11.42 5.65 8.23
N PHE A 176 -11.72 6.76 7.55
CA PHE A 176 -12.55 6.85 6.36
C PHE A 176 -11.70 7.20 5.15
N ALA A 177 -11.62 6.31 4.17
CA ALA A 177 -10.89 6.51 2.93
C ALA A 177 -11.81 6.55 1.73
N ILE A 178 -11.51 7.38 0.71
CA ILE A 178 -12.37 7.57 -0.45
C ILE A 178 -11.56 7.78 -1.72
N HIS A 179 -12.03 7.22 -2.85
CA HIS A 179 -11.49 7.52 -4.18
C HIS A 179 -11.96 8.91 -4.61
N ALA A 180 -11.05 9.69 -5.19
CA ALA A 180 -11.36 11.03 -5.68
C ALA A 180 -10.46 11.41 -6.86
N GLY A 181 -11.04 12.10 -7.85
CA GLY A 181 -10.32 12.66 -8.98
C GLY A 181 -9.67 11.61 -9.88
N GLU A 182 -10.20 10.39 -9.95
CA GLU A 182 -9.64 9.34 -10.81
C GLU A 182 -10.00 9.59 -12.28
N VAL A 183 -11.27 9.80 -12.59
CA VAL A 183 -11.78 9.98 -13.96
C VAL A 183 -11.78 11.45 -14.36
N ASP A 184 -12.23 12.30 -13.45
CA ASP A 184 -12.26 13.76 -13.61
C ASP A 184 -12.26 14.47 -12.24
N ALA A 185 -12.37 15.80 -12.22
CA ALA A 185 -12.29 16.60 -11.00
C ALA A 185 -13.63 16.71 -10.22
N SER A 186 -14.74 16.19 -10.75
CA SER A 186 -16.08 16.53 -10.28
C SER A 186 -16.43 15.99 -8.88
N ASP A 187 -15.78 14.93 -8.45
CA ASP A 187 -15.99 14.28 -7.15
C ASP A 187 -15.01 14.73 -6.05
N ILE A 188 -13.97 15.52 -6.40
CA ILE A 188 -12.91 15.90 -5.45
C ILE A 188 -13.46 16.81 -4.34
N HIS A 189 -14.20 17.87 -4.68
CA HIS A 189 -14.82 18.74 -3.67
C HIS A 189 -15.81 17.98 -2.78
N PRO A 190 -16.76 17.19 -3.34
CA PRO A 190 -17.63 16.35 -2.52
C PRO A 190 -16.89 15.37 -1.60
N ALA A 191 -15.79 14.78 -2.07
CA ALA A 191 -14.96 13.90 -1.23
C ALA A 191 -14.29 14.66 -0.09
N LEU A 192 -13.73 15.85 -0.37
CA LEU A 192 -13.13 16.72 0.66
C LEU A 192 -14.14 17.30 1.65
N ASP A 193 -15.41 17.45 1.25
CA ASP A 193 -16.50 17.88 2.14
C ASP A 193 -16.86 16.83 3.21
N LEU A 194 -16.52 15.56 2.96
CA LEU A 194 -16.62 14.48 3.93
C LEU A 194 -15.46 14.46 4.96
N GLU A 195 -14.46 15.34 4.82
CA GLU A 195 -13.26 15.38 5.68
C GLU A 195 -12.61 13.99 5.81
N PRO A 196 -12.20 13.35 4.70
CA PRO A 196 -11.68 12.00 4.74
C PRO A 196 -10.32 11.93 5.42
N ASP A 197 -10.01 10.77 5.99
CA ASP A 197 -8.68 10.50 6.57
C ASP A 197 -7.68 10.10 5.48
N VAL A 198 -8.15 9.63 4.30
CA VAL A 198 -7.31 9.24 3.14
C VAL A 198 -8.06 9.49 1.84
N LEU A 199 -7.38 10.09 0.87
CA LEU A 199 -7.82 10.14 -0.53
C LEU A 199 -7.04 9.13 -1.39
N VAL A 200 -7.68 8.57 -2.42
CA VAL A 200 -7.01 7.68 -3.38
C VAL A 200 -7.08 8.29 -4.79
N HIS A 201 -6.03 8.11 -5.57
CA HIS A 201 -5.79 8.54 -6.95
C HIS A 201 -5.41 10.01 -7.13
N MET A 202 -6.32 10.97 -7.05
CA MET A 202 -6.10 12.40 -7.33
C MET A 202 -5.35 12.63 -8.66
N VAL A 203 -5.90 12.07 -9.75
CA VAL A 203 -5.33 12.20 -11.11
C VAL A 203 -5.60 13.56 -11.71
N HIS A 204 -6.81 14.11 -11.48
CA HIS A 204 -7.31 15.33 -12.11
C HIS A 204 -7.60 16.48 -11.12
N PRO A 205 -6.72 16.79 -10.14
CA PRO A 205 -6.98 17.92 -9.26
C PRO A 205 -6.81 19.25 -9.98
N GLU A 206 -7.65 20.21 -9.65
CA GLU A 206 -7.49 21.62 -10.01
C GLU A 206 -6.80 22.41 -8.88
N PRO A 207 -6.31 23.63 -9.07
CA PRO A 207 -5.53 24.36 -8.07
C PRO A 207 -6.26 24.55 -6.73
N ASP A 208 -7.56 24.80 -6.73
CA ASP A 208 -8.38 24.95 -5.52
C ASP A 208 -8.57 23.64 -4.74
N HIS A 209 -8.57 22.50 -5.43
CA HIS A 209 -8.53 21.17 -4.79
C HIS A 209 -7.21 20.98 -4.03
N LEU A 210 -6.07 21.37 -4.66
CA LEU A 210 -4.75 21.26 -4.04
C LEU A 210 -4.61 22.17 -2.79
N GLU A 211 -5.25 23.36 -2.81
CA GLU A 211 -5.31 24.25 -1.65
C GLU A 211 -6.09 23.59 -0.50
N ARG A 212 -7.25 23.01 -0.79
CA ARG A 212 -8.06 22.32 0.23
C ARG A 212 -7.37 21.08 0.79
N VAL A 213 -6.69 20.28 -0.06
CA VAL A 213 -5.88 19.14 0.38
C VAL A 213 -4.81 19.58 1.38
N ALA A 214 -4.10 20.68 1.07
CA ALA A 214 -3.08 21.23 1.97
C ALA A 214 -3.68 21.76 3.29
N ASP A 215 -4.82 22.45 3.22
CA ASP A 215 -5.49 23.01 4.41
C ASP A 215 -6.01 21.90 5.35
N GLN A 216 -6.43 20.76 4.80
CA GLN A 216 -6.92 19.61 5.55
C GLN A 216 -5.80 18.63 5.95
N GLU A 217 -4.60 18.78 5.40
CA GLU A 217 -3.45 17.87 5.58
C GLU A 217 -3.78 16.40 5.26
N VAL A 218 -4.80 16.16 4.41
CA VAL A 218 -5.27 14.80 4.09
C VAL A 218 -4.24 14.06 3.24
N PRO A 219 -3.75 12.87 3.65
CA PRO A 219 -2.82 12.07 2.86
C PRO A 219 -3.48 11.49 1.61
N ILE A 220 -2.68 11.28 0.57
CA ILE A 220 -3.14 10.75 -0.72
C ILE A 220 -2.37 9.49 -1.07
N VAL A 221 -3.09 8.43 -1.46
CA VAL A 221 -2.51 7.22 -2.04
C VAL A 221 -2.57 7.30 -3.55
N VAL A 222 -1.42 7.21 -4.21
CA VAL A 222 -1.33 7.20 -5.68
C VAL A 222 -1.04 5.80 -6.21
N CYS A 223 -1.67 5.46 -7.35
CA CYS A 223 -1.62 4.13 -7.96
C CYS A 223 -1.18 4.21 -9.44
N PRO A 224 0.10 4.57 -9.73
CA PRO A 224 0.56 4.91 -11.08
C PRO A 224 0.27 3.86 -12.14
N ARG A 225 0.48 2.57 -11.85
CA ARG A 225 0.29 1.50 -12.85
C ARG A 225 -1.17 1.22 -13.13
N SER A 226 -2.03 1.26 -12.11
CA SER A 226 -3.47 1.10 -12.29
C SER A 226 -4.03 2.22 -13.17
N ASN A 227 -3.69 3.46 -12.85
CA ASN A 227 -4.13 4.63 -13.62
C ASN A 227 -3.69 4.57 -15.09
N LEU A 228 -2.50 4.02 -15.37
CA LEU A 228 -2.04 3.81 -16.75
C LEU A 228 -2.80 2.71 -17.49
N VAL A 229 -3.13 1.60 -16.81
CA VAL A 229 -3.87 0.49 -17.41
C VAL A 229 -5.32 0.90 -17.75
N THR A 230 -5.92 1.73 -16.91
CA THR A 230 -7.28 2.25 -17.09
C THR A 230 -7.37 3.48 -18.00
N ASP A 231 -6.21 4.00 -18.46
CA ASP A 231 -6.09 5.17 -19.34
C ASP A 231 -6.69 6.46 -18.77
N VAL A 232 -6.76 6.58 -17.42
CA VAL A 232 -7.28 7.78 -16.75
C VAL A 232 -6.23 8.88 -16.61
N GLY A 233 -4.95 8.58 -16.80
CA GLY A 233 -3.85 9.54 -16.76
C GLY A 233 -2.91 9.34 -15.57
N LEU A 234 -2.16 10.37 -15.22
CA LEU A 234 -1.20 10.35 -14.13
C LEU A 234 -1.45 11.52 -13.17
N SER A 235 -1.40 11.23 -11.89
CA SER A 235 -1.50 12.26 -10.85
C SER A 235 -0.34 13.26 -10.96
N PRO A 236 -0.52 14.54 -10.63
CA PRO A 236 0.55 15.53 -10.60
C PRO A 236 1.44 15.32 -9.34
N TYR A 237 2.22 14.24 -9.34
CA TYR A 237 2.93 13.71 -8.18
C TYR A 237 3.75 14.74 -7.42
N ARG A 238 4.50 15.61 -8.12
CA ARG A 238 5.31 16.66 -7.48
C ARG A 238 4.44 17.69 -6.79
N GLU A 239 3.39 18.16 -7.44
CA GLU A 239 2.48 19.15 -6.88
C GLU A 239 1.74 18.60 -5.65
N LEU A 240 1.29 17.36 -5.70
CA LEU A 240 0.66 16.68 -4.56
C LEU A 240 1.65 16.49 -3.40
N HIS A 241 2.88 16.03 -3.70
CA HIS A 241 3.91 15.82 -2.69
C HIS A 241 4.32 17.11 -1.95
N GLU A 242 4.26 18.26 -2.63
CA GLU A 242 4.51 19.56 -2.02
C GLU A 242 3.37 20.05 -1.11
N ARG A 243 2.20 19.41 -1.16
CA ARG A 243 0.98 19.82 -0.43
C ARG A 243 0.67 18.90 0.74
N THR A 244 0.91 17.61 0.59
CA THR A 244 0.55 16.61 1.59
C THR A 244 1.44 15.37 1.54
N THR A 245 1.23 14.47 2.51
CA THR A 245 1.87 13.14 2.52
C THR A 245 1.32 12.27 1.41
N LEU A 246 2.21 11.71 0.58
CA LEU A 246 1.85 10.71 -0.41
C LEU A 246 2.24 9.31 0.05
N ALA A 247 1.38 8.33 -0.20
CA ALA A 247 1.68 6.91 -0.09
C ALA A 247 1.47 6.21 -1.43
N LEU A 248 1.99 4.99 -1.57
CA LEU A 248 1.98 4.23 -2.81
C LEU A 248 1.10 2.99 -2.68
N GLY A 249 0.18 2.80 -3.62
CA GLY A 249 -0.71 1.65 -3.70
C GLY A 249 -0.65 0.97 -5.07
N THR A 250 -1.03 -0.31 -5.14
CA THR A 250 -1.07 -1.07 -6.40
C THR A 250 -2.46 -1.20 -7.00
N ASP A 251 -3.49 -0.86 -6.21
CA ASP A 251 -4.89 -0.88 -6.59
C ASP A 251 -5.36 -2.28 -7.05
N ASN A 252 -6.14 -2.39 -8.10
CA ASN A 252 -6.79 -3.59 -8.58
C ASN A 252 -5.81 -4.70 -8.94
N VAL A 253 -5.83 -5.81 -8.21
CA VAL A 253 -5.03 -7.01 -8.48
C VAL A 253 -5.50 -7.71 -9.76
N MET A 254 -6.72 -7.45 -10.19
CA MET A 254 -7.25 -7.88 -11.49
C MET A 254 -6.41 -7.33 -12.65
N LEU A 255 -5.94 -6.09 -12.56
CA LEU A 255 -5.26 -5.35 -13.62
C LEU A 255 -3.73 -5.39 -13.51
N ASN A 256 -3.21 -5.53 -12.29
CA ASN A 256 -1.78 -5.49 -12.00
C ASN A 256 -1.39 -6.50 -10.93
N SER A 257 -0.15 -7.01 -11.01
CA SER A 257 0.40 -7.73 -9.85
C SER A 257 0.61 -6.76 -8.68
N PRO A 258 0.30 -7.14 -7.43
CA PRO A 258 0.48 -6.26 -6.26
C PRO A 258 1.96 -6.19 -5.82
N SER A 259 2.82 -5.70 -6.71
CA SER A 259 4.27 -5.61 -6.53
C SER A 259 4.70 -4.17 -6.27
N MET A 260 5.14 -3.88 -5.05
CA MET A 260 5.66 -2.56 -4.68
C MET A 260 6.95 -2.20 -5.42
N PHE A 261 7.82 -3.17 -5.74
CA PHE A 261 8.99 -2.92 -6.58
C PHE A 261 8.61 -2.34 -7.95
N ARG A 262 7.59 -2.93 -8.59
CA ARG A 262 7.12 -2.42 -9.89
C ARG A 262 6.49 -1.05 -9.77
N GLU A 263 5.73 -0.80 -8.71
CA GLU A 263 5.08 0.49 -8.49
C GLU A 263 6.12 1.60 -8.29
N MET A 264 7.11 1.37 -7.44
CA MET A 264 8.23 2.30 -7.22
C MET A 264 9.03 2.56 -8.50
N GLU A 265 9.34 1.51 -9.28
CA GLU A 265 10.09 1.64 -10.53
C GLU A 265 9.33 2.50 -11.55
N PHE A 266 8.02 2.29 -11.68
CA PHE A 266 7.18 3.09 -12.58
C PHE A 266 7.13 4.54 -12.12
N LEU A 267 6.84 4.80 -10.85
CA LEU A 267 6.80 6.16 -10.31
C LEU A 267 8.13 6.89 -10.50
N ALA A 268 9.26 6.21 -10.28
CA ALA A 268 10.61 6.77 -10.48
C ALA A 268 10.95 7.08 -11.95
N LYS A 269 10.18 6.60 -12.90
CA LYS A 269 10.33 6.90 -14.35
C LYS A 269 9.34 7.94 -14.83
N LEU A 270 8.20 8.07 -14.16
CA LEU A 270 7.08 8.93 -14.55
C LEU A 270 7.08 10.27 -13.80
N SER A 271 7.88 10.39 -12.74
CA SER A 271 7.97 11.61 -11.92
C SER A 271 9.41 12.07 -11.73
N ASP A 272 9.57 13.27 -11.20
CA ASP A 272 10.84 13.85 -10.75
C ASP A 272 11.09 13.66 -9.24
N LEU A 273 10.27 12.83 -8.58
CA LEU A 273 10.46 12.46 -7.18
C LEU A 273 11.79 11.71 -6.99
N SER A 274 12.48 12.01 -5.91
CA SER A 274 13.71 11.31 -5.54
C SER A 274 13.43 9.87 -5.09
N ALA A 275 14.43 9.01 -5.13
CA ALA A 275 14.30 7.64 -4.65
C ALA A 275 13.93 7.59 -3.15
N THR A 276 14.43 8.53 -2.34
CA THR A 276 14.08 8.65 -0.92
C THR A 276 12.60 8.98 -0.72
N GLU A 277 12.07 9.95 -1.47
CA GLU A 277 10.64 10.30 -1.43
C GLU A 277 9.77 9.09 -1.82
N ILE A 278 10.11 8.38 -2.90
CA ILE A 278 9.37 7.20 -3.36
C ILE A 278 9.45 6.05 -2.36
N LEU A 279 10.62 5.83 -1.73
CA LEU A 279 10.75 4.76 -0.74
C LEU A 279 9.93 5.06 0.52
N ARG A 280 9.83 6.35 0.96
CA ARG A 280 8.91 6.74 2.04
C ARG A 280 7.46 6.43 1.68
N MET A 281 7.05 6.73 0.45
CA MET A 281 5.69 6.43 -0.02
C MET A 281 5.37 4.94 0.01
N ALA A 282 6.37 4.08 -0.21
CA ALA A 282 6.22 2.63 -0.21
C ALA A 282 6.40 1.97 1.17
N THR A 283 6.72 2.75 2.22
CA THR A 283 7.04 2.24 3.56
C THR A 283 6.33 3.07 4.64
N VAL A 284 7.04 3.99 5.28
CA VAL A 284 6.60 4.72 6.48
C VAL A 284 5.33 5.55 6.24
N ASN A 285 5.17 6.18 5.07
CA ASN A 285 3.99 7.01 4.84
C ASN A 285 2.70 6.17 4.83
N GLY A 286 2.74 4.96 4.24
CA GLY A 286 1.61 4.03 4.28
C GLY A 286 1.31 3.49 5.69
N ALA A 287 2.35 3.28 6.51
CA ALA A 287 2.20 2.86 7.90
C ALA A 287 1.57 3.95 8.77
N GLU A 288 2.00 5.21 8.61
CA GLU A 288 1.48 6.36 9.35
C GLU A 288 0.00 6.65 9.07
N ILE A 289 -0.48 6.40 7.84
CA ILE A 289 -1.90 6.54 7.49
C ILE A 289 -2.82 5.69 8.41
N VAL A 290 -2.31 4.59 8.94
CA VAL A 290 -3.07 3.64 9.76
C VAL A 290 -2.50 3.48 11.17
N ASP A 291 -1.76 4.47 11.65
CA ASP A 291 -1.17 4.52 13.00
C ASP A 291 -0.37 3.27 13.37
N ARG A 292 0.51 2.81 12.46
CA ARG A 292 1.41 1.68 12.72
C ARG A 292 2.84 2.13 13.00
N GLU A 293 3.46 1.49 13.98
CA GLU A 293 4.83 1.76 14.42
C GLU A 293 5.88 0.91 13.68
N TYR A 294 5.71 0.72 12.36
CA TYR A 294 6.69 0.11 11.45
C TYR A 294 6.92 1.01 10.22
N GLY A 295 7.73 0.54 9.26
CA GLY A 295 8.05 1.29 8.04
C GLY A 295 9.32 2.13 8.12
N LEU A 296 10.06 2.05 9.24
CA LEU A 296 11.41 2.60 9.41
C LEU A 296 12.36 1.57 10.03
N VAL A 297 13.65 1.69 9.73
CA VAL A 297 14.70 1.00 10.47
C VAL A 297 15.24 1.99 11.49
N GLU A 298 14.60 2.02 12.67
CA GLU A 298 14.97 2.88 13.81
C GLU A 298 14.64 2.18 15.14
N PRO A 299 15.43 2.42 16.21
CA PRO A 299 15.10 1.89 17.53
C PRO A 299 13.70 2.28 18.00
N GLY A 300 12.96 1.32 18.56
CA GLY A 300 11.59 1.46 19.03
C GLY A 300 10.52 1.10 17.99
N TYR A 301 10.85 1.05 16.70
CA TYR A 301 9.95 0.58 15.65
C TYR A 301 9.83 -0.94 15.66
N GLU A 302 8.66 -1.46 15.30
CA GLU A 302 8.46 -2.89 15.04
C GLU A 302 9.33 -3.33 13.86
N ALA A 303 10.06 -4.43 14.02
CA ALA A 303 11.03 -4.91 13.04
C ALA A 303 10.34 -5.65 11.89
N ARG A 304 9.62 -4.93 11.04
CA ARG A 304 9.14 -5.43 9.75
C ARG A 304 10.16 -5.02 8.68
N LEU A 305 11.05 -5.95 8.34
CA LEU A 305 12.22 -5.65 7.52
C LEU A 305 12.22 -6.47 6.23
N LEU A 306 12.71 -5.84 5.16
CA LEU A 306 13.06 -6.49 3.90
C LEU A 306 14.58 -6.56 3.78
N ILE A 307 15.09 -7.74 3.47
CA ILE A 307 16.53 -7.98 3.28
C ILE A 307 16.75 -8.42 1.84
N LEU A 308 17.52 -7.61 1.10
CA LEU A 308 17.86 -7.87 -0.28
C LEU A 308 19.29 -8.42 -0.40
N ASP A 309 19.52 -9.21 -1.45
CA ASP A 309 20.85 -9.64 -1.88
C ASP A 309 21.55 -8.53 -2.66
N GLY A 310 22.35 -7.71 -1.98
CA GLY A 310 23.13 -6.65 -2.64
C GLY A 310 24.24 -7.16 -3.57
N ASP A 311 24.56 -8.47 -3.54
CA ASP A 311 25.51 -9.13 -4.45
C ASP A 311 24.80 -9.98 -5.52
N SER A 312 23.48 -9.84 -5.66
CA SER A 312 22.75 -10.43 -6.77
C SER A 312 23.28 -9.92 -8.11
N HIS A 313 23.07 -10.68 -9.19
CA HIS A 313 23.45 -10.25 -10.54
C HIS A 313 22.83 -8.91 -10.96
N ASN A 314 21.71 -8.52 -10.34
CA ASN A 314 21.00 -7.28 -10.61
C ASN A 314 21.54 -6.09 -9.79
N LEU A 315 21.91 -6.30 -8.53
CA LEU A 315 22.27 -5.23 -7.59
C LEU A 315 23.77 -5.06 -7.39
N ALA A 316 24.58 -6.08 -7.66
CA ALA A 316 26.02 -6.03 -7.46
C ALA A 316 26.66 -4.81 -8.15
N GLY A 317 27.46 -4.06 -7.36
CA GLY A 317 28.11 -2.85 -7.83
C GLY A 317 27.23 -1.60 -7.91
N ALA A 318 26.01 -1.64 -7.41
CA ALA A 318 25.17 -0.46 -7.25
C ALA A 318 25.85 0.54 -6.30
N ARG A 319 25.93 1.82 -6.71
CA ARG A 319 26.64 2.87 -5.94
C ARG A 319 25.73 3.63 -4.97
N ASP A 320 24.44 3.55 -5.18
CA ASP A 320 23.42 4.19 -4.38
C ASP A 320 22.37 3.12 -4.05
N PRO A 321 22.36 2.61 -2.82
CA PRO A 321 21.47 1.51 -2.46
C PRO A 321 20.00 1.92 -2.45
N VAL A 322 19.66 3.17 -2.10
CA VAL A 322 18.26 3.66 -2.13
C VAL A 322 17.74 3.70 -3.57
N ARG A 323 18.52 4.24 -4.49
CA ARG A 323 18.16 4.23 -5.91
C ARG A 323 18.11 2.83 -6.49
N ALA A 324 18.97 1.93 -6.05
CA ALA A 324 18.98 0.54 -6.50
C ALA A 324 17.70 -0.18 -6.06
N VAL A 325 17.27 -0.01 -4.80
CA VAL A 325 16.00 -0.53 -4.29
C VAL A 325 14.83 -0.04 -5.12
N VAL A 326 14.70 1.27 -5.32
CA VAL A 326 13.54 1.88 -5.99
C VAL A 326 13.50 1.58 -7.50
N ARG A 327 14.65 1.47 -8.16
CA ARG A 327 14.71 1.48 -9.64
C ARG A 327 15.13 0.16 -10.27
N ARG A 328 15.63 -0.80 -9.48
CA ARG A 328 16.20 -2.03 -10.00
C ARG A 328 15.75 -3.28 -9.27
N ALA A 329 15.66 -3.21 -7.92
CA ALA A 329 15.35 -4.39 -7.13
C ALA A 329 14.02 -5.03 -7.54
N GLY A 330 13.94 -6.33 -7.40
CA GLY A 330 12.78 -7.14 -7.70
C GLY A 330 12.67 -8.32 -6.75
N VAL A 331 11.65 -9.14 -6.95
CA VAL A 331 11.39 -10.32 -6.12
C VAL A 331 12.58 -11.28 -6.10
N ASP A 332 13.32 -11.38 -7.20
CA ASP A 332 14.49 -12.26 -7.32
C ASP A 332 15.67 -11.80 -6.47
N ASP A 333 15.68 -10.56 -5.99
CA ASP A 333 16.71 -10.01 -5.11
C ASP A 333 16.37 -10.17 -3.62
N VAL A 334 15.15 -10.63 -3.28
CA VAL A 334 14.69 -10.82 -1.89
C VAL A 334 15.37 -12.04 -1.28
N ARG A 335 16.07 -11.84 -0.17
CA ARG A 335 16.66 -12.92 0.65
C ARG A 335 15.74 -13.34 1.78
N GLU A 336 15.13 -12.36 2.45
CA GLU A 336 14.35 -12.58 3.65
C GLU A 336 13.37 -11.41 3.85
N VAL A 337 12.21 -11.72 4.42
CA VAL A 337 11.29 -10.73 4.98
C VAL A 337 11.13 -11.07 6.45
N VAL A 338 11.36 -10.09 7.34
CA VAL A 338 11.24 -10.24 8.80
C VAL A 338 9.95 -9.57 9.25
N PHE A 339 9.15 -10.27 10.07
CA PHE A 339 7.87 -9.79 10.59
C PHE A 339 7.85 -9.63 12.12
N GLY A 340 9.01 -9.61 12.75
CA GLY A 340 9.11 -9.66 14.21
C GLY A 340 9.17 -11.11 14.73
N PRO A 341 9.08 -11.36 16.05
CA PRO A 341 8.96 -12.71 16.56
C PRO A 341 7.60 -13.28 16.20
N ASP A 342 7.56 -14.58 15.88
CA ASP A 342 6.31 -15.32 15.68
C ASP A 342 5.40 -15.07 16.90
N GLY A 343 4.28 -14.40 16.66
CA GLY A 343 3.26 -14.26 17.71
C GLY A 343 2.74 -15.65 18.06
N ASP A 344 2.86 -16.03 19.33
CA ASP A 344 2.32 -17.28 19.89
C ASP A 344 0.80 -17.43 19.68
#